data_ee89fdbb27f9cc51e187a048370b2578
#
_entry.id   ee89fdbb27f9cc51e187a048370b2578
#
_cell.length_a   1.000
_cell.length_b   1.000
_cell.length_c   1.000
_cell.angle_alpha   90.00
_cell.angle_beta   90.00
_cell.angle_gamma   90.00
#
_symmetry.space_group_name_H-M   'P 1'
#
loop_
_entity.id
_entity.type
_entity.pdbx_description
1 polymer ?
#
loop_
_entity_poly.entity_id
_entity_poly.type
_entity_poly.pdbx_seq_one_letter_code
_entity_poly.pdbx_strand_id
1 'polypeptide(L)'
;MGDFILPNLRDKPLSVLHVGRGFVVVDKLPHFLSVPGRGHDMDDCVVARVKEVFPLAKGPISVHRLDVETSGLMVLALRRDAHRTLSMQFEKREVDKLYIALLEGRVEADGGRIELAFSLDWPNRPKRVYDPQNGKLGITEWEVIERTEKATRVRFKPITGRTHQLRVHAAHEKGIGHPIIGDSLYGNPDLAERLMLHSTQLSFNHPETSQRLHFDMPAPF
;
A
#
# COMPACT_ATOMS: atom_id res chain seq x y z
N MET A 1 6.88 -21.45 12.44
CA MET A 1 6.05 -20.38 11.87
C MET A 1 5.67 -19.50 13.02
N GLY A 2 6.33 -18.36 13.20
CA GLY A 2 5.95 -17.43 14.27
C GLY A 2 4.60 -16.81 13.90
N ASP A 3 3.66 -16.86 14.82
CA ASP A 3 2.39 -16.16 14.66
C ASP A 3 2.69 -14.67 14.54
N PHE A 4 2.31 -14.06 13.41
CA PHE A 4 2.42 -12.63 13.22
C PHE A 4 1.34 -11.97 14.08
N ILE A 5 1.73 -11.53 15.28
CA ILE A 5 0.83 -10.86 16.22
C ILE A 5 0.69 -9.40 15.78
N LEU A 6 -0.51 -9.04 15.33
CA LEU A 6 -0.84 -7.64 15.07
C LEU A 6 -0.93 -6.87 16.40
N PRO A 7 -0.40 -5.64 16.48
CA PRO A 7 -0.60 -4.80 17.66
C PRO A 7 -2.10 -4.52 17.84
N ASN A 8 -2.54 -4.46 19.10
CA ASN A 8 -3.90 -4.02 19.40
C ASN A 8 -4.02 -2.52 19.11
N LEU A 9 -4.70 -2.18 18.03
CA LEU A 9 -4.95 -0.79 17.61
C LEU A 9 -6.39 -0.34 17.86
N ARG A 10 -7.17 -1.11 18.67
CA ARG A 10 -8.59 -0.80 18.94
C ARG A 10 -8.78 0.57 19.59
N ASP A 11 -7.81 1.02 20.40
CA ASP A 11 -7.83 2.33 21.05
C ASP A 11 -7.45 3.49 20.12
N LYS A 12 -6.97 3.21 18.91
CA LYS A 12 -6.65 4.24 17.92
C LYS A 12 -7.83 4.42 16.98
N PRO A 13 -8.46 5.62 16.94
CA PRO A 13 -9.59 5.87 16.05
C PRO A 13 -9.17 5.78 14.58
N LEU A 14 -10.14 5.46 13.71
CA LEU A 14 -9.96 5.56 12.27
C LEU A 14 -9.70 7.03 11.88
N SER A 15 -8.57 7.30 11.23
CA SER A 15 -8.26 8.63 10.70
C SER A 15 -9.00 8.84 9.37
N VAL A 16 -10.10 9.58 9.40
CA VAL A 16 -10.88 9.97 8.23
C VAL A 16 -10.40 11.33 7.74
N LEU A 17 -9.86 11.38 6.53
CA LEU A 17 -9.33 12.61 5.92
C LEU A 17 -10.37 13.36 5.09
N HIS A 18 -11.26 12.62 4.42
CA HIS A 18 -12.28 13.20 3.58
C HIS A 18 -13.49 12.29 3.47
N VAL A 19 -14.68 12.89 3.55
CA VAL A 19 -15.95 12.22 3.27
C VAL A 19 -16.57 12.86 2.03
N GLY A 20 -16.54 12.13 0.92
CA GLY A 20 -17.18 12.53 -0.32
C GLY A 20 -18.54 11.86 -0.50
N ARG A 21 -19.28 12.27 -1.54
CA ARG A 21 -20.54 11.65 -1.88
C ARG A 21 -20.32 10.23 -2.42
N GLY A 22 -20.57 9.24 -1.58
CA GLY A 22 -20.44 7.81 -1.89
C GLY A 22 -19.04 7.22 -1.70
N PHE A 23 -18.09 7.95 -1.13
CA PHE A 23 -16.76 7.43 -0.80
C PHE A 23 -16.16 8.11 0.43
N VAL A 24 -15.13 7.52 1.00
CA VAL A 24 -14.34 8.06 2.10
C VAL A 24 -12.85 7.84 1.80
N VAL A 25 -12.01 8.82 2.17
CA VAL A 25 -10.55 8.70 2.15
C VAL A 25 -10.06 8.66 3.58
N VAL A 26 -9.23 7.68 3.88
CA VAL A 26 -8.70 7.44 5.22
C VAL A 26 -7.17 7.35 5.18
N ASP A 27 -6.54 7.63 6.32
CA ASP A 27 -5.15 7.28 6.59
C ASP A 27 -5.10 5.94 7.34
N LYS A 28 -4.53 4.94 6.68
CA LYS A 28 -4.34 3.62 7.28
C LYS A 28 -3.07 3.62 8.13
N LEU A 29 -3.17 3.25 9.38
CA LEU A 29 -2.04 3.03 10.26
C LEU A 29 -1.14 1.87 9.74
N PRO A 30 0.19 1.88 10.05
CA PRO A 30 1.03 0.71 9.88
C PRO A 30 0.54 -0.44 10.79
N HIS A 31 0.90 -1.68 10.45
CA HIS A 31 0.49 -2.89 11.18
C HIS A 31 -1.02 -3.07 11.34
N PHE A 32 -1.80 -2.45 10.46
CA PHE A 32 -3.25 -2.51 10.46
C PHE A 32 -3.80 -3.12 9.18
N LEU A 33 -4.77 -4.00 9.29
CA LEU A 33 -5.39 -4.66 8.15
C LEU A 33 -6.23 -3.69 7.32
N SER A 34 -6.13 -3.78 6.00
CA SER A 34 -7.02 -3.06 5.07
C SER A 34 -8.41 -3.69 5.01
N VAL A 35 -8.45 -5.02 5.02
CA VAL A 35 -9.66 -5.87 4.92
C VAL A 35 -9.54 -7.00 5.93
N PRO A 36 -10.63 -7.68 6.31
CA PRO A 36 -10.57 -8.79 7.25
C PRO A 36 -9.54 -9.84 6.82
N GLY A 37 -8.76 -10.30 7.77
CA GLY A 37 -7.78 -11.37 7.58
C GLY A 37 -8.43 -12.76 7.65
N ARG A 38 -7.58 -13.79 7.62
CA ARG A 38 -8.00 -15.19 7.79
C ARG A 38 -7.63 -15.62 9.21
N GLY A 39 -8.59 -15.71 10.11
CA GLY A 39 -8.37 -16.12 11.50
C GLY A 39 -9.37 -15.46 12.45
N HIS A 40 -9.49 -15.98 13.67
CA HIS A 40 -10.52 -15.57 14.63
C HIS A 40 -10.36 -14.11 15.12
N ASP A 41 -9.16 -13.57 15.17
CA ASP A 41 -8.89 -12.23 15.73
C ASP A 41 -8.43 -11.21 14.67
N MET A 42 -8.73 -11.47 13.38
CA MET A 42 -8.28 -10.62 12.27
C MET A 42 -9.44 -9.83 11.63
N ASP A 43 -10.48 -9.53 12.39
CA ASP A 43 -11.66 -8.79 11.91
C ASP A 43 -11.48 -7.27 12.03
N ASP A 44 -10.66 -6.79 12.97
CA ASP A 44 -10.35 -5.38 13.12
C ASP A 44 -9.50 -4.90 11.94
N CYS A 45 -10.10 -4.10 11.08
CA CYS A 45 -9.49 -3.62 9.84
C CYS A 45 -10.13 -2.31 9.40
N VAL A 46 -9.51 -1.64 8.42
CA VAL A 46 -10.05 -0.39 7.86
C VAL A 46 -11.51 -0.55 7.40
N VAL A 47 -11.81 -1.65 6.68
CA VAL A 47 -13.19 -1.91 6.20
C VAL A 47 -14.17 -2.04 7.34
N ALA A 48 -13.83 -2.76 8.42
CA ALA A 48 -14.71 -2.92 9.57
C ALA A 48 -14.97 -1.58 10.25
N ARG A 49 -13.94 -0.82 10.54
CA ARG A 49 -14.05 0.49 11.20
C ARG A 49 -14.77 1.54 10.36
N VAL A 50 -14.58 1.53 9.01
CA VAL A 50 -15.38 2.39 8.12
C VAL A 50 -16.85 2.03 8.20
N LYS A 51 -17.23 0.74 8.28
CA LYS A 51 -18.62 0.33 8.42
C LYS A 51 -19.24 0.70 9.77
N GLU A 52 -18.44 0.73 10.83
CA GLU A 52 -18.89 1.23 12.15
C GLU A 52 -19.22 2.73 12.11
N VAL A 53 -18.35 3.53 11.46
CA VAL A 53 -18.56 4.99 11.31
C VAL A 53 -19.65 5.29 10.29
N PHE A 54 -19.79 4.48 9.25
CA PHE A 54 -20.76 4.65 8.17
C PHE A 54 -21.68 3.42 8.04
N PRO A 55 -22.65 3.22 8.94
CA PRO A 55 -23.46 1.99 9.01
C PRO A 55 -24.36 1.76 7.79
N LEU A 56 -24.57 2.77 6.97
CA LEU A 56 -25.28 2.65 5.68
C LEU A 56 -24.40 2.10 4.55
N ALA A 57 -23.08 1.99 4.74
CA ALA A 57 -22.15 1.40 3.78
C ALA A 57 -22.27 -0.13 3.77
N LYS A 58 -23.15 -0.66 2.93
CA LYS A 58 -23.44 -2.10 2.81
C LYS A 58 -22.66 -2.76 1.68
N GLY A 59 -22.37 -4.06 1.85
CA GLY A 59 -21.64 -4.88 0.87
C GLY A 59 -20.13 -4.64 0.85
N PRO A 60 -19.44 -4.98 -0.25
CA PRO A 60 -18.02 -4.69 -0.40
C PRO A 60 -17.80 -3.19 -0.57
N ILE A 61 -16.89 -2.62 0.22
CA ILE A 61 -16.53 -1.19 0.17
C ILE A 61 -15.07 -0.96 -0.22
N SER A 62 -14.23 -1.99 -0.14
CA SER A 62 -12.83 -1.92 -0.53
C SER A 62 -12.68 -2.00 -2.05
N VAL A 63 -12.05 -1.01 -2.66
CA VAL A 63 -11.74 -0.94 -4.11
C VAL A 63 -10.25 -1.19 -4.38
N HIS A 64 -9.42 -1.07 -3.35
CA HIS A 64 -8.01 -1.44 -3.33
C HIS A 64 -7.59 -1.75 -1.90
N ARG A 65 -6.33 -2.14 -1.72
CA ARG A 65 -5.77 -2.42 -0.39
C ARG A 65 -4.30 -2.00 -0.31
N LEU A 66 -3.87 -1.65 0.89
CA LEU A 66 -2.48 -1.57 1.29
C LEU A 66 -2.10 -2.85 2.05
N ASP A 67 -0.83 -3.20 2.03
CA ASP A 67 -0.31 -4.28 2.85
C ASP A 67 -0.42 -3.91 4.35
N VAL A 68 -0.40 -4.90 5.24
CA VAL A 68 -0.58 -4.69 6.69
C VAL A 68 0.40 -3.66 7.22
N GLU A 69 1.66 -3.77 6.84
CA GLU A 69 2.75 -2.91 7.34
C GLU A 69 2.79 -1.52 6.65
N THR A 70 2.24 -1.41 5.44
CA THR A 70 2.18 -0.14 4.70
C THR A 70 1.14 0.79 5.30
N SER A 71 1.48 2.05 5.50
CA SER A 71 0.55 3.10 5.97
C SER A 71 0.14 4.06 4.86
N GLY A 72 -0.81 4.94 5.16
CA GLY A 72 -1.19 6.07 4.32
C GLY A 72 -2.54 5.94 3.63
N LEU A 73 -2.69 6.68 2.56
CA LEU A 73 -3.97 6.97 1.89
C LEU A 73 -4.66 5.72 1.33
N MET A 74 -5.91 5.54 1.73
CA MET A 74 -6.84 4.58 1.14
C MET A 74 -8.18 5.24 0.82
N VAL A 75 -8.80 4.90 -0.32
CA VAL A 75 -10.18 5.23 -0.64
C VAL A 75 -11.07 4.01 -0.51
N LEU A 76 -12.23 4.20 0.11
CA LEU A 76 -13.27 3.17 0.23
C LEU A 76 -14.59 3.73 -0.30
N ALA A 77 -15.37 2.89 -0.94
CA ALA A 77 -16.69 3.25 -1.43
C ALA A 77 -17.74 3.04 -0.34
N LEU A 78 -18.62 4.02 -0.13
CA LEU A 78 -19.73 3.93 0.83
C LEU A 78 -21.05 3.48 0.15
N ARG A 79 -21.07 3.45 -1.20
CA ARG A 79 -22.23 3.08 -2.01
C ARG A 79 -21.82 2.13 -3.14
N ARG A 80 -22.74 1.30 -3.58
CA ARG A 80 -22.51 0.28 -4.61
C ARG A 80 -22.11 0.87 -5.98
N ASP A 81 -22.72 1.98 -6.38
CA ASP A 81 -22.41 2.68 -7.62
C ASP A 81 -20.98 3.28 -7.58
N ALA A 82 -20.63 3.94 -6.47
CA ALA A 82 -19.28 4.45 -6.24
C ALA A 82 -18.24 3.32 -6.22
N HIS A 83 -18.56 2.16 -5.59
CA HIS A 83 -17.70 1.00 -5.59
C HIS A 83 -17.39 0.52 -7.02
N ARG A 84 -18.44 0.38 -7.86
CA ARG A 84 -18.27 -0.02 -9.25
C ARG A 84 -17.37 0.95 -10.03
N THR A 85 -17.66 2.26 -9.92
CA THR A 85 -16.90 3.30 -10.64
C THR A 85 -15.45 3.35 -10.22
N LEU A 86 -15.19 3.37 -8.90
CA LEU A 86 -13.82 3.39 -8.36
C LEU A 86 -13.06 2.10 -8.72
N SER A 87 -13.70 0.92 -8.60
CA SER A 87 -13.06 -0.35 -8.97
C SER A 87 -12.65 -0.36 -10.44
N MET A 88 -13.48 0.18 -11.35
CA MET A 88 -13.13 0.32 -12.76
C MET A 88 -11.93 1.24 -12.98
N GLN A 89 -11.82 2.35 -12.24
CA GLN A 89 -10.67 3.24 -12.33
C GLN A 89 -9.37 2.54 -11.89
N PHE A 90 -9.41 1.74 -10.81
CA PHE A 90 -8.26 0.93 -10.41
C PHE A 90 -7.89 -0.13 -11.45
N GLU A 91 -8.88 -0.82 -12.02
CA GLU A 91 -8.67 -1.84 -13.07
C GLU A 91 -8.05 -1.23 -14.33
N LYS A 92 -8.56 -0.07 -14.77
CA LYS A 92 -8.06 0.67 -15.94
C LYS A 92 -6.78 1.45 -15.68
N ARG A 93 -6.24 1.45 -14.44
CA ARG A 93 -5.05 2.21 -14.03
C ARG A 93 -5.21 3.74 -14.20
N GLU A 94 -6.42 4.23 -13.98
CA GLU A 94 -6.76 5.65 -14.02
C GLU A 94 -6.54 6.34 -12.65
N VAL A 95 -6.15 5.58 -11.63
CA VAL A 95 -5.83 6.07 -10.28
C VAL A 95 -4.33 6.27 -10.17
N ASP A 96 -3.91 7.54 -9.97
CA ASP A 96 -2.51 7.82 -9.67
C ASP A 96 -2.22 7.61 -8.18
N LYS A 97 -1.07 7.02 -7.91
CA LYS A 97 -0.60 6.72 -6.54
C LYS A 97 0.88 7.05 -6.45
N LEU A 98 1.26 7.78 -5.41
CA LEU A 98 2.66 7.95 -5.06
C LEU A 98 2.91 7.42 -3.65
N TYR A 99 4.08 6.84 -3.47
CA TYR A 99 4.54 6.33 -2.19
C TYR A 99 5.91 6.91 -1.88
N ILE A 100 6.15 7.19 -0.62
CA ILE A 100 7.48 7.50 -0.10
C ILE A 100 7.99 6.29 0.65
N ALA A 101 9.27 5.96 0.42
CA ALA A 101 9.97 4.93 1.17
C ALA A 101 11.38 5.38 1.57
N LEU A 102 11.89 4.81 2.65
CA LEU A 102 13.31 4.85 2.99
C LEU A 102 13.93 3.48 2.69
N LEU A 103 14.93 3.46 1.83
CA LEU A 103 15.67 2.25 1.47
C LEU A 103 16.95 2.15 2.31
N GLU A 104 17.39 0.92 2.58
CA GLU A 104 18.63 0.65 3.29
C GLU A 104 19.85 1.08 2.45
N GLY A 105 20.74 1.85 3.07
CA GLY A 105 21.99 2.28 2.42
C GLY A 105 21.82 3.35 1.35
N ARG A 106 22.92 3.58 0.63
CA ARG A 106 23.00 4.59 -0.42
C ARG A 106 22.73 3.97 -1.79
N VAL A 107 21.65 4.37 -2.44
CA VAL A 107 21.31 3.98 -3.81
C VAL A 107 22.04 4.91 -4.79
N GLU A 108 22.81 4.38 -5.71
CA GLU A 108 23.61 5.18 -6.64
C GLU A 108 22.78 5.77 -7.79
N ALA A 109 21.84 5.01 -8.33
CA ALA A 109 20.96 5.47 -9.41
C ALA A 109 19.97 6.54 -8.94
N ASP A 110 19.69 7.55 -9.77
CA ASP A 110 18.78 8.66 -9.44
C ASP A 110 17.31 8.27 -9.59
N GLY A 111 16.99 7.22 -10.30
CA GLY A 111 15.66 6.75 -10.56
C GLY A 111 15.61 5.77 -11.72
N GLY A 112 14.42 5.38 -12.09
CA GLY A 112 14.22 4.46 -13.19
C GLY A 112 12.84 3.82 -13.25
N ARG A 113 12.75 2.77 -14.06
CA ARG A 113 11.55 1.95 -14.23
C ARG A 113 11.92 0.49 -13.98
N ILE A 114 11.15 -0.15 -13.13
CA ILE A 114 11.32 -1.56 -12.77
C ILE A 114 10.16 -2.36 -13.34
N GLU A 115 10.50 -3.44 -14.05
CA GLU A 115 9.54 -4.40 -14.57
C GLU A 115 9.96 -5.80 -14.14
N LEU A 116 9.31 -6.34 -13.12
CA LEU A 116 9.59 -7.67 -12.58
C LEU A 116 8.31 -8.50 -12.53
N ALA A 117 8.38 -9.72 -13.01
CA ALA A 117 7.32 -10.72 -12.82
C ALA A 117 7.61 -11.52 -11.55
N PHE A 118 6.61 -11.64 -10.68
CA PHE A 118 6.75 -12.36 -9.42
C PHE A 118 5.46 -13.09 -9.04
N SER A 119 5.60 -14.20 -8.32
CA SER A 119 4.54 -15.07 -7.85
C SER A 119 4.57 -15.22 -6.33
N LEU A 120 3.60 -15.97 -5.77
CA LEU A 120 3.59 -16.31 -4.36
C LEU A 120 4.65 -17.40 -4.08
N ASP A 121 5.52 -17.14 -3.12
CA ASP A 121 6.41 -18.14 -2.55
C ASP A 121 5.58 -19.03 -1.58
N TRP A 122 5.08 -20.14 -2.09
CA TRP A 122 4.18 -21.03 -1.34
C TRP A 122 4.77 -21.56 -0.03
N PRO A 123 6.05 -21.98 0.03
CA PRO A 123 6.69 -22.41 1.27
C PRO A 123 6.84 -21.28 2.30
N ASN A 124 7.09 -20.04 1.85
CA ASN A 124 7.41 -18.88 2.68
C ASN A 124 6.29 -17.80 2.67
N ARG A 125 5.03 -18.22 2.50
CA ARG A 125 3.88 -17.26 2.52
C ARG A 125 3.93 -16.35 3.73
N PRO A 126 3.63 -15.04 3.54
CA PRO A 126 3.04 -14.36 2.36
C PRO A 126 4.07 -13.80 1.36
N LYS A 127 5.36 -14.18 1.45
CA LYS A 127 6.44 -13.70 0.58
C LYS A 127 6.14 -13.85 -0.90
N ARG A 128 6.73 -12.98 -1.72
CA ARG A 128 6.72 -13.06 -3.19
C ARG A 128 8.13 -13.33 -3.66
N VAL A 129 8.26 -14.07 -4.75
CA VAL A 129 9.53 -14.45 -5.36
C VAL A 129 9.52 -14.09 -6.85
N TYR A 130 10.67 -13.69 -7.37
CA TYR A 130 10.86 -13.46 -8.80
C TYR A 130 10.55 -14.73 -9.59
N ASP A 131 9.66 -14.61 -10.57
CA ASP A 131 9.18 -15.72 -11.39
C ASP A 131 8.90 -15.19 -12.81
N PRO A 132 9.91 -15.18 -13.67
CA PRO A 132 9.80 -14.63 -15.01
C PRO A 132 8.89 -15.44 -15.93
N GLN A 133 8.60 -16.70 -15.60
CA GLN A 133 7.79 -17.58 -16.45
C GLN A 133 6.31 -17.54 -16.09
N ASN A 134 5.97 -17.61 -14.79
CA ASN A 134 4.59 -17.74 -14.33
C ASN A 134 4.12 -16.57 -13.48
N GLY A 135 5.04 -15.67 -13.11
CA GLY A 135 4.75 -14.52 -12.28
C GLY A 135 3.90 -13.47 -12.97
N LYS A 136 3.23 -12.66 -12.17
CA LYS A 136 2.47 -11.50 -12.66
C LYS A 136 3.38 -10.29 -12.72
N LEU A 137 3.47 -9.65 -13.89
CA LEU A 137 4.30 -8.47 -14.11
C LEU A 137 3.87 -7.32 -13.18
N GLY A 138 4.82 -6.83 -12.40
CA GLY A 138 4.78 -5.58 -11.66
C GLY A 138 5.56 -4.51 -12.41
N ILE A 139 5.04 -3.28 -12.45
CA ILE A 139 5.69 -2.13 -13.10
C ILE A 139 5.66 -0.96 -12.13
N THR A 140 6.84 -0.39 -11.83
CA THR A 140 6.99 0.78 -10.94
C THR A 140 8.00 1.75 -11.54
N GLU A 141 7.64 3.02 -11.63
CA GLU A 141 8.58 4.13 -11.82
C GLU A 141 9.04 4.61 -10.45
N TRP A 142 10.28 5.04 -10.34
CA TRP A 142 10.83 5.53 -9.08
C TRP A 142 11.88 6.60 -9.31
N GLU A 143 12.08 7.45 -8.30
CA GLU A 143 13.10 8.49 -8.28
C GLU A 143 13.62 8.70 -6.85
N VAL A 144 14.88 9.09 -6.76
CA VAL A 144 15.49 9.46 -5.47
C VAL A 144 15.12 10.89 -5.13
N ILE A 145 14.71 11.10 -3.89
CA ILE A 145 14.43 12.43 -3.33
C ILE A 145 15.64 12.93 -2.53
N GLU A 146 16.23 12.05 -1.74
CA GLU A 146 17.32 12.40 -0.82
C GLU A 146 18.19 11.17 -0.56
N ARG A 147 19.49 11.39 -0.32
CA ARG A 147 20.45 10.36 0.04
C ARG A 147 21.21 10.74 1.29
N THR A 148 21.44 9.74 2.13
CA THR A 148 22.45 9.75 3.20
C THR A 148 23.34 8.53 3.03
N GLU A 149 24.38 8.41 3.82
CA GLU A 149 25.24 7.20 3.81
C GLU A 149 24.46 5.93 4.29
N LYS A 150 23.44 6.11 5.11
CA LYS A 150 22.72 5.01 5.77
C LYS A 150 21.36 4.72 5.14
N ALA A 151 20.78 5.66 4.42
CA ALA A 151 19.44 5.55 3.86
C ALA A 151 19.26 6.40 2.60
N THR A 152 18.39 5.95 1.71
CA THR A 152 17.95 6.71 0.53
C THR A 152 16.45 6.86 0.56
N ARG A 153 15.97 8.10 0.54
CA ARG A 153 14.53 8.41 0.39
C ARG A 153 14.16 8.38 -1.07
N VAL A 154 13.15 7.58 -1.39
CA VAL A 154 12.66 7.44 -2.77
C VAL A 154 11.17 7.70 -2.88
N ARG A 155 10.75 8.16 -4.06
CA ARG A 155 9.37 8.20 -4.49
C ARG A 155 9.10 7.07 -5.44
N PHE A 156 8.07 6.27 -5.16
CA PHE A 156 7.57 5.24 -6.04
C PHE A 156 6.25 5.67 -6.69
N LYS A 157 6.12 5.42 -8.00
CA LYS A 157 4.88 5.53 -8.76
C LYS A 157 4.53 4.16 -9.35
N PRO A 158 3.75 3.33 -8.64
CA PRO A 158 3.34 2.03 -9.14
C PRO A 158 2.32 2.15 -10.27
N ILE A 159 2.65 1.66 -11.45
CA ILE A 159 1.75 1.58 -12.62
C ILE A 159 0.79 0.39 -12.47
N THR A 160 1.26 -0.70 -11.89
CA THR A 160 0.45 -1.85 -11.49
C THR A 160 0.29 -1.89 -9.97
N GLY A 161 -0.56 -2.77 -9.45
CA GLY A 161 -0.80 -2.92 -7.98
C GLY A 161 -0.74 -4.38 -7.56
N ARG A 162 0.41 -5.03 -7.66
CA ARG A 162 0.59 -6.41 -7.19
C ARG A 162 0.91 -6.42 -5.69
N THR A 163 0.49 -7.48 -5.00
CA THR A 163 0.82 -7.67 -3.57
C THR A 163 2.33 -7.60 -3.36
N HIS A 164 2.78 -6.81 -2.39
CA HIS A 164 4.17 -6.54 -2.03
C HIS A 164 5.03 -5.95 -3.17
N GLN A 165 4.40 -5.39 -4.22
CA GLN A 165 5.13 -4.93 -5.41
C GLN A 165 6.31 -4.01 -5.10
N LEU A 166 6.08 -2.92 -4.36
CA LEU A 166 7.13 -1.95 -4.03
C LEU A 166 8.23 -2.55 -3.15
N ARG A 167 7.87 -3.45 -2.26
CA ARG A 167 8.80 -4.17 -1.37
C ARG A 167 9.72 -5.09 -2.17
N VAL A 168 9.16 -5.89 -3.10
CA VAL A 168 9.94 -6.75 -4.00
C VAL A 168 10.80 -5.93 -4.95
N HIS A 169 10.26 -4.85 -5.53
CA HIS A 169 11.00 -3.98 -6.44
C HIS A 169 12.16 -3.25 -5.75
N ALA A 170 12.01 -2.87 -4.48
CA ALA A 170 13.08 -2.30 -3.69
C ALA A 170 14.18 -3.31 -3.39
N ALA A 171 13.81 -4.49 -2.89
CA ALA A 171 14.75 -5.47 -2.34
C ALA A 171 15.45 -6.34 -3.38
N HIS A 172 14.79 -6.66 -4.50
CA HIS A 172 15.32 -7.60 -5.48
C HIS A 172 16.49 -6.99 -6.29
N GLU A 173 17.55 -7.77 -6.56
CA GLU A 173 18.73 -7.34 -7.32
C GLU A 173 18.42 -6.81 -8.73
N LYS A 174 17.39 -7.34 -9.39
CA LYS A 174 16.88 -6.86 -10.69
C LYS A 174 15.95 -5.66 -10.56
N GLY A 175 15.65 -5.21 -9.35
CA GLY A 175 14.98 -3.96 -9.04
C GLY A 175 15.99 -2.91 -8.60
N ILE A 176 15.86 -2.37 -7.39
CA ILE A 176 16.81 -1.41 -6.83
C ILE A 176 17.95 -2.12 -6.10
N GLY A 177 17.72 -3.31 -5.53
CA GLY A 177 18.69 -4.06 -4.74
C GLY A 177 18.89 -3.54 -3.31
N HIS A 178 18.03 -2.61 -2.86
CA HIS A 178 18.05 -1.99 -1.54
C HIS A 178 16.69 -2.17 -0.87
N PRO A 179 16.55 -3.05 0.14
CA PRO A 179 15.28 -3.25 0.84
C PRO A 179 14.76 -1.96 1.49
N ILE A 180 13.46 -1.93 1.71
CA ILE A 180 12.85 -0.84 2.50
C ILE A 180 13.21 -1.06 3.98
N ILE A 181 13.62 -0.01 4.68
CA ILE A 181 13.96 -0.04 6.10
C ILE A 181 12.75 -0.55 6.91
N GLY A 182 12.98 -1.51 7.80
CA GLY A 182 11.96 -2.12 8.64
C GLY A 182 11.08 -3.15 7.92
N ASP A 183 11.49 -3.62 6.71
CA ASP A 183 10.75 -4.65 5.98
C ASP A 183 10.98 -6.03 6.60
N SER A 184 9.92 -6.58 7.22
CA SER A 184 9.94 -7.88 7.90
C SER A 184 10.07 -9.10 6.96
N LEU A 185 9.83 -8.91 5.66
CA LEU A 185 9.81 -10.01 4.69
C LEU A 185 11.01 -9.98 3.73
N TYR A 186 11.48 -8.79 3.34
CA TYR A 186 12.48 -8.64 2.28
C TYR A 186 13.74 -7.88 2.72
N GLY A 187 13.77 -7.33 3.94
CA GLY A 187 14.87 -6.56 4.51
C GLY A 187 15.15 -6.94 5.96
N ASN A 188 15.65 -5.98 6.72
CA ASN A 188 15.95 -6.14 8.14
C ASN A 188 14.88 -5.43 9.00
N PRO A 189 14.01 -6.17 9.73
CA PRO A 189 12.99 -5.58 10.59
C PRO A 189 13.54 -4.78 11.77
N ASP A 190 14.77 -5.07 12.22
CA ASP A 190 15.37 -4.45 13.41
C ASP A 190 15.84 -3.01 13.15
N LEU A 191 15.84 -2.55 11.90
CA LEU A 191 16.28 -1.19 11.56
C LEU A 191 15.24 -0.11 11.86
N ALA A 192 13.97 -0.49 12.08
CA ALA A 192 12.92 0.45 12.46
C ALA A 192 11.72 -0.27 13.08
N GLU A 193 10.94 0.46 13.88
CA GLU A 193 9.72 -0.05 14.53
C GLU A 193 8.59 -0.36 13.54
N ARG A 194 8.74 0.05 12.27
CA ARG A 194 7.74 -0.13 11.21
C ARG A 194 8.38 -0.19 9.83
N LEU A 195 7.67 -0.75 8.88
CA LEU A 195 8.02 -0.60 7.46
C LEU A 195 7.98 0.89 7.05
N MET A 196 9.10 1.41 6.57
CA MET A 196 9.23 2.79 6.09
C MET A 196 8.68 2.91 4.66
N LEU A 197 7.38 2.61 4.49
CA LEU A 197 6.61 2.73 3.24
C LEU A 197 5.26 3.37 3.54
N HIS A 198 4.98 4.48 2.84
CA HIS A 198 3.78 5.27 3.04
C HIS A 198 3.12 5.66 1.71
N SER A 199 1.81 5.43 1.59
CA SER A 199 0.99 5.92 0.48
C SER A 199 0.72 7.40 0.66
N THR A 200 1.51 8.25 0.00
CA THR A 200 1.53 9.71 0.26
C THR A 200 0.59 10.49 -0.65
N GLN A 201 0.32 10.01 -1.88
CA GLN A 201 -0.63 10.66 -2.79
C GLN A 201 -1.57 9.66 -3.41
N LEU A 202 -2.82 10.07 -3.54
CA LEU A 202 -3.90 9.31 -4.18
C LEU A 202 -4.76 10.25 -5.01
N SER A 203 -4.83 10.00 -6.32
CA SER A 203 -5.65 10.81 -7.23
C SER A 203 -6.57 9.92 -8.05
N PHE A 204 -7.86 10.25 -8.07
CA PHE A 204 -8.89 9.52 -8.80
C PHE A 204 -10.00 10.46 -9.25
N ASN A 205 -10.85 10.00 -10.16
CA ASN A 205 -12.00 10.80 -10.58
C ASN A 205 -13.17 10.55 -9.62
N HIS A 206 -13.83 11.62 -9.18
CA HIS A 206 -15.02 11.56 -8.34
C HIS A 206 -16.05 10.63 -8.99
N PRO A 207 -16.60 9.62 -8.26
CA PRO A 207 -17.42 8.57 -8.86
C PRO A 207 -18.72 9.03 -9.53
N GLU A 208 -19.24 10.22 -9.18
CA GLU A 208 -20.43 10.79 -9.78
C GLU A 208 -20.15 11.92 -10.78
N THR A 209 -19.23 12.84 -10.44
CA THR A 209 -19.01 14.08 -11.21
C THR A 209 -17.88 13.97 -12.21
N SER A 210 -17.07 12.91 -12.14
CA SER A 210 -15.85 12.71 -12.92
C SER A 210 -14.76 13.78 -12.72
N GLN A 211 -14.95 14.72 -11.78
CA GLN A 211 -13.93 15.69 -11.40
C GLN A 211 -12.70 14.96 -10.84
N ARG A 212 -11.50 15.35 -11.27
CA ARG A 212 -10.25 14.82 -10.70
C ARG A 212 -10.06 15.30 -9.27
N LEU A 213 -9.90 14.38 -8.35
CA LEU A 213 -9.61 14.63 -6.93
C LEU A 213 -8.17 14.26 -6.62
N HIS A 214 -7.53 15.04 -5.74
CA HIS A 214 -6.16 14.84 -5.29
C HIS A 214 -6.14 14.86 -3.77
N PHE A 215 -5.48 13.87 -3.19
CA PHE A 215 -5.27 13.76 -1.75
C PHE A 215 -3.78 13.56 -1.49
N ASP A 216 -3.26 14.33 -0.55
CA ASP A 216 -1.86 14.30 -0.15
C ASP A 216 -1.76 14.08 1.36
N MET A 217 -0.82 13.23 1.75
CA MET A 217 -0.45 12.99 3.13
C MET A 217 1.06 12.77 3.23
N PRO A 218 1.80 13.66 3.89
CA PRO A 218 3.24 13.48 4.07
C PRO A 218 3.58 12.18 4.79
N ALA A 219 4.66 11.52 4.37
CA ALA A 219 5.18 10.37 5.10
C ALA A 219 5.65 10.83 6.49
N PRO A 220 5.30 10.08 7.56
CA PRO A 220 5.63 10.47 8.94
C PRO A 220 7.08 10.13 9.34
N PHE A 221 7.99 9.96 8.39
CA PHE A 221 9.40 9.64 8.56
C PHE A 221 10.26 10.32 7.50
#